data_f85ce534f685e364664299387dc0ed0c
#
_entry.id   f85ce534f685e364664299387dc0ed0c
#
_cell.length_a   1.000
_cell.length_b   1.000
_cell.length_c   1.000
_cell.angle_alpha   90.00
_cell.angle_beta   90.00
_cell.angle_gamma   90.00
#
_symmetry.space_group_name_H-M   'P 1'
#
loop_
_entity.id
_entity.type
_entity.pdbx_description
1 polymer ?
#
loop_
_entity_poly.entity_id
_entity_poly.type
_entity_poly.pdbx_seq_one_letter_code
_entity_poly.pdbx_strand_id
1 'polypeptide(L)'
;ETIMINCNPETVSTDYDTSDRLYFEPLTQEDVISIIRREQETGSVKGVIVQLGGQTPLKIAAGLEAAGIPILGTSPDAIDLAEDRERFQQLIKKLGLKQPQNGIAHSAAEARSIAQDVGLPIVIRPSYVLGGRAMEVVWQMADLDKYMRDAVSVSGSNPVLIDQFLENAVEVDVDALRDGDEVFIAGIMEHIEEAGIHSGDSACILPPQHLSSQVQDTIRAQTKALADALNVIGLMNVQFAVKDEQVYLLEVNPRGSRTVPFVAKATGNPIAKIAA
;
A
#
# COMPACT_ATOMS: atom_id res chain seq x y z
N GLU A 1 18.04 -7.90 21.67
CA GLU A 1 16.76 -8.52 21.98
C GLU A 1 15.66 -7.95 21.08
N THR A 2 14.75 -8.81 20.67
CA THR A 2 13.59 -8.49 19.84
C THR A 2 12.32 -8.58 20.70
N ILE A 3 11.43 -7.60 20.52
CA ILE A 3 10.15 -7.52 21.24
C ILE A 3 9.04 -7.49 20.22
N MET A 4 8.11 -8.42 20.32
CA MET A 4 6.92 -8.48 19.46
C MET A 4 5.70 -7.98 20.23
N ILE A 5 4.92 -7.11 19.59
CA ILE A 5 3.62 -6.67 20.09
C ILE A 5 2.58 -7.03 19.05
N ASN A 6 1.68 -7.94 19.35
CA ASN A 6 0.58 -8.33 18.46
C ASN A 6 -0.46 -9.15 19.25
N CYS A 7 -1.73 -8.98 18.96
CA CYS A 7 -2.83 -9.70 19.60
C CYS A 7 -3.51 -10.75 18.69
N ASN A 8 -2.97 -11.04 17.52
CA ASN A 8 -3.53 -12.05 16.63
C ASN A 8 -2.94 -13.44 16.98
N PRO A 9 -3.73 -14.39 17.49
CA PRO A 9 -3.24 -15.74 17.85
C PRO A 9 -2.94 -16.62 16.62
N GLU A 10 -3.40 -16.23 15.43
CA GLU A 10 -3.30 -17.05 14.21
C GLU A 10 -2.14 -16.62 13.31
N THR A 11 -1.09 -16.05 13.87
CA THR A 11 0.08 -15.62 13.09
C THR A 11 1.37 -16.11 13.74
N VAL A 12 2.34 -16.46 12.90
CA VAL A 12 3.68 -16.92 13.31
C VAL A 12 4.40 -15.89 14.20
N SER A 13 4.10 -14.60 14.05
CA SER A 13 4.72 -13.56 14.87
C SER A 13 4.37 -13.63 16.36
N THR A 14 3.29 -14.33 16.72
CA THR A 14 2.88 -14.57 18.11
C THR A 14 3.26 -15.95 18.63
N ASP A 15 4.02 -16.73 17.87
CA ASP A 15 4.59 -17.98 18.38
C ASP A 15 5.66 -17.66 19.43
N TYR A 16 5.73 -18.50 20.46
CA TYR A 16 6.55 -18.27 21.66
C TYR A 16 8.05 -18.19 21.40
N ASP A 17 8.51 -18.67 20.26
CA ASP A 17 9.92 -18.73 19.87
C ASP A 17 10.29 -17.74 18.74
N THR A 18 9.36 -16.88 18.32
CA THR A 18 9.61 -15.91 17.22
C THR A 18 10.38 -14.68 17.69
N SER A 19 10.17 -14.25 18.93
CA SER A 19 10.85 -13.09 19.53
C SER A 19 11.36 -13.41 20.94
N ASP A 20 12.31 -12.62 21.44
CA ASP A 20 12.81 -12.78 22.81
C ASP A 20 11.71 -12.47 23.86
N ARG A 21 10.80 -11.54 23.51
CA ARG A 21 9.64 -11.17 24.34
C ARG A 21 8.41 -10.95 23.48
N LEU A 22 7.27 -11.46 23.93
CA LEU A 22 5.97 -11.26 23.33
C LEU A 22 5.04 -10.53 24.29
N TYR A 23 4.51 -9.39 23.83
CA TYR A 23 3.37 -8.73 24.43
C TYR A 23 2.13 -9.04 23.59
N PHE A 24 1.26 -9.87 24.13
CA PHE A 24 0.02 -10.25 23.46
C PHE A 24 -1.08 -9.21 23.76
N GLU A 25 -0.91 -8.02 23.17
CA GLU A 25 -1.70 -6.83 23.45
C GLU A 25 -2.17 -6.16 22.15
N PRO A 26 -3.26 -5.40 22.19
CA PRO A 26 -3.73 -4.64 21.04
C PRO A 26 -2.71 -3.64 20.53
N LEU A 27 -2.71 -3.41 19.22
CA LEU A 27 -1.87 -2.40 18.57
C LEU A 27 -2.54 -1.02 18.63
N THR A 28 -2.90 -0.57 19.83
CA THR A 28 -3.30 0.82 20.06
C THR A 28 -2.07 1.68 20.39
N GLN A 29 -2.14 2.97 20.09
CA GLN A 29 -1.04 3.88 20.41
C GLN A 29 -0.72 3.88 21.92
N GLU A 30 -1.74 3.82 22.74
CA GLU A 30 -1.67 3.90 24.20
C GLU A 30 -0.98 2.66 24.79
N ASP A 31 -1.40 1.47 24.36
CA ASP A 31 -0.83 0.21 24.82
C ASP A 31 0.63 0.09 24.38
N VAL A 32 0.92 0.38 23.10
CA VAL A 32 2.29 0.29 22.55
C VAL A 32 3.24 1.26 23.26
N ILE A 33 2.83 2.51 23.52
CA ILE A 33 3.64 3.48 24.27
C ILE A 33 3.90 2.96 25.69
N SER A 34 2.89 2.39 26.35
CA SER A 34 3.02 1.87 27.71
C SER A 34 4.01 0.71 27.79
N ILE A 35 3.94 -0.20 26.84
CA ILE A 35 4.89 -1.32 26.69
C ILE A 35 6.33 -0.81 26.48
N ILE A 36 6.51 0.13 25.55
CA ILE A 36 7.84 0.66 25.25
C ILE A 36 8.43 1.37 26.48
N ARG A 37 7.66 2.15 27.22
CA ARG A 37 8.09 2.79 28.44
C ARG A 37 8.49 1.77 29.50
N ARG A 38 7.74 0.69 29.63
CA ARG A 38 8.06 -0.42 30.51
C ARG A 38 9.40 -1.08 30.16
N GLU A 39 9.64 -1.31 28.88
CA GLU A 39 10.91 -1.87 28.40
C GLU A 39 12.10 -0.89 28.62
N GLN A 40 11.86 0.40 28.49
CA GLN A 40 12.86 1.44 28.74
C GLN A 40 13.30 1.52 30.21
N GLU A 41 12.50 1.02 31.17
CA GLU A 41 12.89 0.92 32.58
C GLU A 41 14.01 -0.10 32.82
N THR A 42 14.10 -1.12 31.97
CA THR A 42 15.03 -2.25 32.11
C THR A 42 16.16 -2.26 31.11
N GLY A 43 16.06 -1.44 30.06
CA GLY A 43 17.06 -1.37 28.98
C GLY A 43 16.86 -0.22 28.04
N SER A 44 17.72 -0.10 27.03
CA SER A 44 17.57 0.89 25.96
C SER A 44 16.78 0.31 24.79
N VAL A 45 15.60 0.86 24.51
CA VAL A 45 14.84 0.56 23.29
C VAL A 45 15.42 1.38 22.14
N LYS A 46 15.88 0.72 21.08
CA LYS A 46 16.47 1.38 19.90
C LYS A 46 15.43 2.08 19.05
N GLY A 47 14.23 1.53 18.96
CA GLY A 47 13.13 2.04 18.20
C GLY A 47 12.11 0.95 17.84
N VAL A 48 11.17 1.29 17.01
CA VAL A 48 10.05 0.42 16.62
C VAL A 48 10.00 0.26 15.10
N ILE A 49 9.89 -0.98 14.63
CA ILE A 49 9.62 -1.30 13.22
C ILE A 49 8.11 -1.40 13.04
N VAL A 50 7.54 -0.52 12.21
CA VAL A 50 6.08 -0.47 11.95
C VAL A 50 5.69 -1.05 10.59
N GLN A 51 6.65 -1.38 9.73
CA GLN A 51 6.40 -1.73 8.33
C GLN A 51 6.09 -3.22 8.08
N LEU A 52 6.15 -4.07 9.10
CA LEU A 52 5.98 -5.53 8.94
C LEU A 52 4.62 -6.06 9.42
N GLY A 53 3.72 -5.20 9.89
CA GLY A 53 2.41 -5.57 10.46
C GLY A 53 1.20 -5.07 9.64
N GLY A 54 1.36 -4.78 8.36
CA GLY A 54 0.29 -4.21 7.53
C GLY A 54 -0.03 -2.76 7.91
N GLN A 55 -1.30 -2.35 7.77
CA GLN A 55 -1.73 -0.96 7.98
C GLN A 55 -1.90 -0.57 9.46
N THR A 56 -2.13 -1.51 10.36
CA THR A 56 -2.42 -1.20 11.76
C THR A 56 -1.26 -0.49 12.46
N PRO A 57 -0.02 -1.00 12.44
CA PRO A 57 1.10 -0.30 13.06
C PRO A 57 1.49 1.00 12.35
N LEU A 58 1.24 1.14 11.06
CA LEU A 58 1.51 2.38 10.34
C LEU A 58 0.66 3.54 10.86
N LYS A 59 -0.61 3.28 11.18
CA LYS A 59 -1.54 4.31 11.70
C LYS A 59 -1.12 4.91 13.03
N ILE A 60 -0.32 4.21 13.83
CA ILE A 60 0.17 4.71 15.12
C ILE A 60 1.59 5.28 15.04
N ALA A 61 2.27 5.17 13.90
CA ALA A 61 3.67 5.58 13.73
C ALA A 61 3.90 7.06 14.10
N ALA A 62 3.06 7.97 13.58
CA ALA A 62 3.16 9.40 13.90
C ALA A 62 2.93 9.69 15.41
N GLY A 63 2.02 8.96 16.04
CA GLY A 63 1.78 9.08 17.49
C GLY A 63 2.95 8.56 18.33
N LEU A 64 3.61 7.49 17.90
CA LEU A 64 4.82 6.98 18.55
C LEU A 64 5.98 7.98 18.41
N GLU A 65 6.18 8.54 17.22
CA GLU A 65 7.21 9.56 16.98
C GLU A 65 6.95 10.80 17.83
N ALA A 66 5.71 11.30 17.91
CA ALA A 66 5.31 12.42 18.76
C ALA A 66 5.54 12.14 20.26
N ALA A 67 5.49 10.88 20.69
CA ALA A 67 5.83 10.44 22.05
C ALA A 67 7.36 10.31 22.29
N GLY A 68 8.19 10.65 21.29
CA GLY A 68 9.64 10.57 21.37
C GLY A 68 10.21 9.16 21.15
N ILE A 69 9.44 8.26 20.56
CA ILE A 69 9.84 6.89 20.25
C ILE A 69 10.39 6.85 18.82
N PRO A 70 11.64 6.44 18.60
CA PRO A 70 12.22 6.37 17.26
C PRO A 70 11.50 5.31 16.41
N ILE A 71 11.12 5.68 15.20
CA ILE A 71 10.65 4.73 14.18
C ILE A 71 11.85 4.27 13.36
N LEU A 72 12.07 2.96 13.31
CA LEU A 72 13.12 2.33 12.51
C LEU A 72 12.55 1.99 11.12
N GLY A 73 13.26 2.38 10.08
CA GLY A 73 12.81 2.23 8.70
C GLY A 73 12.31 3.53 8.08
N THR A 74 11.33 3.44 7.21
CA THR A 74 10.74 4.61 6.53
C THR A 74 10.08 5.55 7.55
N SER A 75 10.32 6.85 7.41
CA SER A 75 9.78 7.86 8.33
C SER A 75 8.25 7.94 8.27
N PRO A 76 7.58 8.31 9.37
CA PRO A 76 6.13 8.51 9.39
C PRO A 76 5.65 9.54 8.36
N ASP A 77 6.42 10.61 8.09
CA ASP A 77 6.08 11.60 7.05
C ASP A 77 6.14 11.01 5.64
N ALA A 78 7.10 10.13 5.35
CA ALA A 78 7.19 9.45 4.06
C ALA A 78 6.05 8.42 3.87
N ILE A 79 5.64 7.75 4.95
CA ILE A 79 4.47 6.87 4.97
C ILE A 79 3.20 7.68 4.69
N ASP A 80 3.02 8.79 5.39
CA ASP A 80 1.89 9.71 5.19
C ASP A 80 1.86 10.28 3.77
N LEU A 81 3.02 10.68 3.21
CA LEU A 81 3.13 11.18 1.84
C LEU A 81 2.64 10.15 0.81
N ALA A 82 2.87 8.87 1.03
CA ALA A 82 2.39 7.82 0.15
C ALA A 82 0.88 7.57 0.30
N GLU A 83 0.29 7.85 1.48
CA GLU A 83 -1.13 7.66 1.78
C GLU A 83 -1.96 8.92 1.49
N ASP A 84 -1.38 10.12 1.65
CA ASP A 84 -2.04 11.38 1.35
C ASP A 84 -2.16 11.58 -0.16
N ARG A 85 -3.38 11.60 -0.64
CA ARG A 85 -3.69 11.65 -2.07
C ARG A 85 -3.13 12.89 -2.77
N GLU A 86 -3.24 14.04 -2.14
CA GLU A 86 -2.79 15.30 -2.74
C GLU A 86 -1.26 15.37 -2.82
N ARG A 87 -0.58 15.06 -1.71
CA ARG A 87 0.88 15.00 -1.64
C ARG A 87 1.42 13.96 -2.63
N PHE A 88 0.78 12.79 -2.70
CA PHE A 88 1.17 11.72 -3.59
C PHE A 88 0.98 12.08 -5.07
N GLN A 89 -0.15 12.70 -5.45
CA GLN A 89 -0.35 13.18 -6.82
C GLN A 89 0.71 14.19 -7.24
N GLN A 90 1.09 15.13 -6.35
CA GLN A 90 2.15 16.08 -6.63
C GLN A 90 3.50 15.37 -6.88
N LEU A 91 3.80 14.35 -6.06
CA LEU A 91 5.00 13.53 -6.25
C LEU A 91 5.00 12.81 -7.59
N ILE A 92 3.92 12.13 -7.95
CA ILE A 92 3.75 11.41 -9.21
C ILE A 92 3.94 12.35 -10.42
N LYS A 93 3.32 13.52 -10.35
CA LYS A 93 3.47 14.55 -11.38
C LYS A 93 4.92 15.03 -11.49
N LYS A 94 5.61 15.24 -10.37
CA LYS A 94 7.03 15.62 -10.35
C LYS A 94 7.94 14.55 -10.97
N LEU A 95 7.61 13.28 -10.75
CA LEU A 95 8.33 12.13 -11.32
C LEU A 95 7.95 11.84 -12.79
N GLY A 96 6.94 12.51 -13.32
CA GLY A 96 6.45 12.27 -14.68
C GLY A 96 5.82 10.90 -14.87
N LEU A 97 5.32 10.27 -13.79
CA LEU A 97 4.68 8.98 -13.84
C LEU A 97 3.22 9.10 -14.26
N LYS A 98 2.70 8.06 -14.92
CA LYS A 98 1.30 8.01 -15.33
C LYS A 98 0.46 7.34 -14.23
N GLN A 99 -0.71 7.91 -13.98
CA GLN A 99 -1.79 7.29 -13.21
C GLN A 99 -3.05 7.21 -14.07
N PRO A 100 -4.00 6.32 -13.78
CA PRO A 100 -5.34 6.42 -14.34
C PRO A 100 -5.93 7.80 -14.05
N GLN A 101 -6.71 8.35 -14.96
CA GLN A 101 -7.41 9.60 -14.70
C GLN A 101 -8.32 9.41 -13.49
N ASN A 102 -8.38 10.41 -12.63
CA ASN A 102 -9.11 10.29 -11.37
C ASN A 102 -9.63 11.65 -10.89
N GLY A 103 -10.58 11.59 -9.95
CA GLY A 103 -11.12 12.76 -9.28
C GLY A 103 -11.75 12.43 -7.94
N ILE A 104 -12.04 13.46 -7.16
CA ILE A 104 -12.68 13.38 -5.85
C ILE A 104 -14.01 14.11 -5.94
N ALA A 105 -15.09 13.43 -5.62
CA ALA A 105 -16.44 13.99 -5.62
C ALA A 105 -17.00 14.09 -4.21
N HIS A 106 -17.51 15.27 -3.84
CA HIS A 106 -18.24 15.52 -2.58
C HIS A 106 -19.75 15.53 -2.79
N SER A 107 -20.20 15.44 -4.05
CA SER A 107 -21.60 15.44 -4.42
C SER A 107 -21.86 14.59 -5.66
N ALA A 108 -23.12 14.19 -5.86
CA ALA A 108 -23.51 13.48 -7.07
C ALA A 108 -23.31 14.32 -8.34
N ALA A 109 -23.44 15.64 -8.27
CA ALA A 109 -23.20 16.53 -9.40
C ALA A 109 -21.72 16.57 -9.80
N GLU A 110 -20.83 16.67 -8.82
CA GLU A 110 -19.38 16.59 -9.04
C GLU A 110 -18.98 15.21 -9.58
N ALA A 111 -19.54 14.14 -9.02
CA ALA A 111 -19.29 12.78 -9.51
C ALA A 111 -19.64 12.61 -10.99
N ARG A 112 -20.77 13.17 -11.43
CA ARG A 112 -21.15 13.18 -12.84
C ARG A 112 -20.19 13.96 -13.73
N SER A 113 -19.77 15.14 -13.27
CA SER A 113 -18.81 15.96 -14.01
C SER A 113 -17.47 15.21 -14.17
N ILE A 114 -16.95 14.66 -13.07
CA ILE A 114 -15.71 13.89 -13.09
C ILE A 114 -15.83 12.65 -13.98
N ALA A 115 -16.94 11.91 -13.89
CA ALA A 115 -17.18 10.74 -14.74
C ALA A 115 -17.25 11.08 -16.22
N GLN A 116 -17.76 12.28 -16.60
CA GLN A 116 -17.76 12.75 -17.98
C GLN A 116 -16.35 13.10 -18.46
N ASP A 117 -15.53 13.72 -17.61
CA ASP A 117 -14.16 14.11 -17.93
C ASP A 117 -13.22 12.91 -18.02
N VAL A 118 -13.37 11.95 -17.09
CA VAL A 118 -12.58 10.70 -17.01
C VAL A 118 -12.98 9.71 -18.11
N GLY A 119 -14.26 9.67 -18.45
CA GLY A 119 -14.82 8.68 -19.37
C GLY A 119 -15.14 7.35 -18.70
N LEU A 120 -16.22 6.72 -19.15
CA LEU A 120 -16.63 5.38 -18.68
C LEU A 120 -15.85 4.27 -19.40
N PRO A 121 -15.62 3.14 -18.75
CA PRO A 121 -16.00 2.78 -17.38
C PRO A 121 -15.08 3.42 -16.30
N ILE A 122 -15.66 3.61 -15.12
CA ILE A 122 -14.95 4.15 -13.94
C ILE A 122 -15.08 3.21 -12.75
N VAL A 123 -14.10 3.26 -11.84
CA VAL A 123 -14.18 2.64 -10.52
C VAL A 123 -14.54 3.72 -9.50
N ILE A 124 -15.54 3.42 -8.67
CA ILE A 124 -15.95 4.30 -7.58
C ILE A 124 -15.68 3.62 -6.26
N ARG A 125 -15.13 4.39 -5.32
CA ARG A 125 -14.88 3.91 -3.95
C ARG A 125 -15.07 5.04 -2.93
N PRO A 126 -15.66 4.79 -1.76
CA PRO A 126 -15.66 5.76 -0.66
C PRO A 126 -14.25 5.95 -0.11
N SER A 127 -13.90 7.18 0.30
CA SER A 127 -12.53 7.54 0.71
C SER A 127 -12.02 6.85 1.98
N TYR A 128 -12.89 6.28 2.81
CA TYR A 128 -12.53 5.74 4.13
C TYR A 128 -13.00 4.31 4.39
N VAL A 129 -13.28 3.53 3.35
CA VAL A 129 -13.69 2.13 3.49
C VAL A 129 -12.48 1.22 3.27
N LEU A 130 -12.10 0.49 4.32
CA LEU A 130 -11.02 -0.50 4.30
C LEU A 130 -11.46 -1.79 3.58
N GLY A 131 -10.56 -2.36 2.77
CA GLY A 131 -10.69 -3.72 2.27
C GLY A 131 -11.63 -3.92 1.08
N GLY A 132 -11.70 -2.98 0.14
CA GLY A 132 -12.45 -3.16 -1.13
C GLY A 132 -13.98 -3.22 -0.99
N ARG A 133 -14.53 -3.08 0.21
CA ARG A 133 -15.97 -3.00 0.43
C ARG A 133 -16.51 -1.72 -0.21
N ALA A 134 -17.56 -1.86 -1.00
CA ALA A 134 -18.24 -0.79 -1.73
C ALA A 134 -17.38 -0.14 -2.86
N MET A 135 -16.39 -0.85 -3.40
CA MET A 135 -15.78 -0.50 -4.69
C MET A 135 -16.67 -1.10 -5.79
N GLU A 136 -17.06 -0.29 -6.76
CA GLU A 136 -17.92 -0.71 -7.86
C GLU A 136 -17.42 -0.15 -9.19
N VAL A 137 -17.46 -0.99 -10.22
CA VAL A 137 -17.19 -0.56 -11.60
C VAL A 137 -18.48 -0.07 -12.24
N VAL A 138 -18.48 1.18 -12.66
CA VAL A 138 -19.63 1.83 -13.28
C VAL A 138 -19.43 1.91 -14.79
N TRP A 139 -20.29 1.22 -15.52
CA TRP A 139 -20.27 1.16 -16.97
C TRP A 139 -21.18 2.20 -17.65
N GLN A 140 -22.18 2.68 -16.93
CA GLN A 140 -23.19 3.60 -17.45
C GLN A 140 -23.50 4.70 -16.43
N MET A 141 -23.80 5.92 -16.91
CA MET A 141 -24.12 7.06 -16.03
C MET A 141 -25.35 6.81 -15.14
N ALA A 142 -26.27 5.97 -15.56
CA ALA A 142 -27.44 5.59 -14.76
C ALA A 142 -27.07 4.82 -13.49
N ASP A 143 -26.03 3.97 -13.57
CA ASP A 143 -25.53 3.20 -12.43
C ASP A 143 -24.76 4.10 -11.45
N LEU A 144 -24.05 5.13 -11.96
CA LEU A 144 -23.41 6.15 -11.12
C LEU A 144 -24.41 6.82 -10.19
N ASP A 145 -25.58 7.18 -10.71
CA ASP A 145 -26.60 7.85 -9.91
C ASP A 145 -27.18 6.96 -8.80
N LYS A 146 -27.33 5.68 -9.11
CA LYS A 146 -27.75 4.69 -8.13
C LYS A 146 -26.69 4.53 -7.03
N TYR A 147 -25.45 4.32 -7.45
CA TYR A 147 -24.31 4.17 -6.52
C TYR A 147 -24.15 5.38 -5.62
N MET A 148 -24.20 6.61 -6.17
CA MET A 148 -24.06 7.83 -5.38
C MET A 148 -25.18 7.99 -4.34
N ARG A 149 -26.41 7.58 -4.65
CA ARG A 149 -27.50 7.55 -3.66
C ARG A 149 -27.21 6.59 -2.52
N ASP A 150 -26.69 5.41 -2.85
CA ASP A 150 -26.40 4.35 -1.87
C ASP A 150 -25.14 4.70 -1.06
N ALA A 151 -24.08 5.16 -1.73
CA ALA A 151 -22.80 5.53 -1.11
C ALA A 151 -22.93 6.74 -0.18
N VAL A 152 -23.66 7.78 -0.59
CA VAL A 152 -23.90 8.98 0.25
C VAL A 152 -24.70 8.61 1.51
N SER A 153 -25.60 7.62 1.41
CA SER A 153 -26.35 7.14 2.58
C SER A 153 -25.46 6.41 3.60
N VAL A 154 -24.36 5.79 3.16
CA VAL A 154 -23.43 5.00 3.99
C VAL A 154 -22.24 5.83 4.48
N SER A 155 -21.72 6.74 3.65
CA SER A 155 -20.49 7.51 3.94
C SER A 155 -20.73 8.89 4.57
N GLY A 156 -21.99 9.36 4.63
CA GLY A 156 -22.31 10.67 5.16
C GLY A 156 -21.67 11.81 4.35
N SER A 157 -20.79 12.60 4.96
CA SER A 157 -20.08 13.72 4.31
C SER A 157 -18.73 13.35 3.67
N ASN A 158 -18.37 12.06 3.65
CA ASN A 158 -17.07 11.64 3.14
C ASN A 158 -17.04 11.69 1.60
N PRO A 159 -15.92 12.14 1.00
CA PRO A 159 -15.77 12.18 -0.44
C PRO A 159 -15.73 10.78 -1.07
N VAL A 160 -16.16 10.73 -2.31
CA VAL A 160 -16.12 9.53 -3.16
C VAL A 160 -14.97 9.68 -4.15
N LEU A 161 -14.16 8.64 -4.28
CA LEU A 161 -13.07 8.59 -5.24
C LEU A 161 -13.59 7.96 -6.54
N ILE A 162 -13.22 8.58 -7.65
CA ILE A 162 -13.57 8.12 -9.00
C ILE A 162 -12.27 7.97 -9.77
N ASP A 163 -12.01 6.76 -10.21
CA ASP A 163 -10.81 6.43 -10.98
C ASP A 163 -11.21 5.83 -12.33
N GLN A 164 -10.48 6.11 -13.40
CA GLN A 164 -10.64 5.46 -14.68
C GLN A 164 -10.43 3.94 -14.53
N PHE A 165 -11.36 3.15 -15.00
CA PHE A 165 -11.18 1.71 -15.08
C PHE A 165 -10.37 1.34 -16.33
N LEU A 166 -9.24 0.70 -16.15
CA LEU A 166 -8.38 0.27 -17.26
C LEU A 166 -8.78 -1.13 -17.70
N GLU A 167 -9.75 -1.22 -18.62
CA GLU A 167 -10.19 -2.50 -19.18
C GLU A 167 -9.03 -3.27 -19.83
N ASN A 168 -9.02 -4.57 -19.63
CA ASN A 168 -7.99 -5.49 -20.16
C ASN A 168 -6.55 -5.10 -19.77
N ALA A 169 -6.38 -4.35 -18.69
CA ALA A 169 -5.06 -4.11 -18.14
C ALA A 169 -4.58 -5.31 -17.33
N VAL A 170 -3.28 -5.54 -17.35
CA VAL A 170 -2.62 -6.53 -16.49
C VAL A 170 -2.15 -5.81 -15.23
N GLU A 171 -2.58 -6.27 -14.06
CA GLU A 171 -2.04 -5.77 -12.80
C GLU A 171 -0.69 -6.41 -12.49
N VAL A 172 0.17 -5.61 -11.87
CA VAL A 172 1.54 -6.01 -11.53
C VAL A 172 1.87 -5.50 -10.13
N ASP A 173 2.22 -6.41 -9.23
CA ASP A 173 2.80 -6.09 -7.94
C ASP A 173 4.32 -6.15 -7.99
N VAL A 174 4.98 -5.18 -7.35
CA VAL A 174 6.43 -5.15 -7.22
C VAL A 174 6.81 -5.02 -5.76
N ASP A 175 7.54 -5.99 -5.24
CA ASP A 175 8.17 -5.86 -3.94
C ASP A 175 9.63 -5.43 -4.09
N ALA A 176 9.99 -4.40 -3.34
CA ALA A 176 11.33 -3.82 -3.35
C ALA A 176 11.83 -3.56 -1.92
N LEU A 177 13.15 -3.50 -1.81
CA LEU A 177 13.88 -3.08 -0.60
C LEU A 177 14.77 -1.90 -0.94
N ARG A 178 14.93 -0.99 0.02
CA ARG A 178 15.93 0.09 -0.06
C ARG A 178 16.62 0.25 1.30
N ASP A 179 17.94 0.38 1.27
CA ASP A 179 18.75 0.58 2.48
C ASP A 179 19.17 2.04 2.72
N GLY A 180 18.74 2.96 1.86
CA GLY A 180 19.13 4.36 1.84
C GLY A 180 19.98 4.72 0.64
N ASP A 181 20.74 3.79 0.10
CA ASP A 181 21.63 4.00 -1.05
C ASP A 181 21.17 3.22 -2.27
N GLU A 182 20.87 1.92 -2.11
CA GLU A 182 20.50 1.03 -3.20
C GLU A 182 19.05 0.56 -3.11
N VAL A 183 18.42 0.37 -4.28
CA VAL A 183 17.09 -0.23 -4.41
C VAL A 183 17.21 -1.61 -5.03
N PHE A 184 16.82 -2.62 -4.29
CA PHE A 184 16.74 -4.00 -4.74
C PHE A 184 15.29 -4.35 -5.10
N ILE A 185 15.03 -4.70 -6.35
CA ILE A 185 13.73 -5.22 -6.81
C ILE A 185 13.69 -6.71 -6.46
N ALA A 186 12.93 -7.07 -5.46
CA ALA A 186 12.83 -8.44 -4.97
C ALA A 186 12.03 -9.33 -5.94
N GLY A 187 10.99 -8.79 -6.55
CA GLY A 187 10.20 -9.48 -7.56
C GLY A 187 9.20 -8.58 -8.26
N ILE A 188 8.95 -8.87 -9.53
CA ILE A 188 7.85 -8.32 -10.33
C ILE A 188 6.87 -9.46 -10.54
N MET A 189 5.66 -9.34 -10.03
CA MET A 189 4.61 -10.34 -10.06
C MET A 189 3.51 -9.90 -11.01
N GLU A 190 3.26 -10.70 -12.02
CA GLU A 190 2.16 -10.50 -12.97
C GLU A 190 0.91 -11.19 -12.44
N HIS A 191 -0.22 -10.49 -12.35
CA HIS A 191 -1.50 -11.07 -11.95
C HIS A 191 -2.10 -11.89 -13.09
N ILE A 192 -2.77 -12.98 -12.73
CA ILE A 192 -3.48 -13.85 -13.69
C ILE A 192 -4.91 -13.31 -13.92
N GLU A 193 -5.53 -12.82 -12.86
CA GLU A 193 -6.87 -12.24 -12.92
C GLU A 193 -6.84 -10.86 -13.56
N GLU A 194 -7.98 -10.46 -14.11
CA GLU A 194 -8.16 -9.15 -14.71
C GLU A 194 -7.99 -8.01 -13.69
N ALA A 195 -7.54 -6.86 -14.17
CA ALA A 195 -7.39 -5.66 -13.35
C ALA A 195 -8.70 -5.28 -12.65
N GLY A 196 -8.58 -4.87 -11.38
CA GLY A 196 -9.71 -4.52 -10.51
C GLY A 196 -10.09 -5.62 -9.51
N ILE A 197 -9.50 -6.80 -9.59
CA ILE A 197 -9.59 -7.82 -8.56
C ILE A 197 -8.52 -7.52 -7.49
N HIS A 198 -8.94 -7.51 -6.21
CA HIS A 198 -8.03 -7.21 -5.11
C HIS A 198 -6.81 -8.15 -5.13
N SER A 199 -5.60 -7.59 -4.98
CA SER A 199 -4.34 -8.34 -5.07
C SER A 199 -4.24 -9.52 -4.09
N GLY A 200 -4.95 -9.47 -2.97
CA GLY A 200 -5.04 -10.59 -2.02
C GLY A 200 -5.86 -11.78 -2.51
N ASP A 201 -6.67 -11.59 -3.55
CA ASP A 201 -7.56 -12.60 -4.14
C ASP A 201 -7.09 -13.03 -5.55
N SER A 202 -5.99 -12.46 -6.03
CA SER A 202 -5.41 -12.75 -7.33
C SER A 202 -4.26 -13.74 -7.22
N ALA A 203 -4.16 -14.67 -8.16
CA ALA A 203 -2.96 -15.48 -8.35
C ALA A 203 -1.90 -14.68 -9.12
N CYS A 204 -0.63 -14.88 -8.75
CA CYS A 204 0.50 -14.17 -9.35
C CYS A 204 1.51 -15.13 -9.97
N ILE A 205 2.13 -14.69 -11.07
CA ILE A 205 3.25 -15.38 -11.73
C ILE A 205 4.53 -14.59 -11.48
N LEU A 206 5.58 -15.29 -11.03
CA LEU A 206 6.91 -14.75 -10.84
C LEU A 206 7.94 -15.75 -11.45
N PRO A 207 8.81 -15.36 -12.40
CA PRO A 207 8.87 -14.04 -13.07
C PRO A 207 7.68 -13.82 -14.02
N PRO A 208 7.42 -12.55 -14.43
CA PRO A 208 6.37 -12.21 -15.40
C PRO A 208 6.53 -12.99 -16.71
N GLN A 209 5.42 -13.41 -17.31
CA GLN A 209 5.44 -14.24 -18.53
C GLN A 209 4.99 -13.46 -19.78
N HIS A 210 4.07 -12.50 -19.62
CA HIS A 210 3.46 -11.79 -20.75
C HIS A 210 3.93 -10.32 -20.86
N LEU A 211 4.63 -9.80 -19.84
CA LEU A 211 5.18 -8.45 -19.86
C LEU A 211 6.46 -8.41 -20.72
N SER A 212 6.51 -7.50 -21.69
CA SER A 212 7.72 -7.27 -22.49
C SER A 212 8.89 -6.81 -21.60
N SER A 213 10.11 -7.05 -22.06
CA SER A 213 11.32 -6.59 -21.33
C SER A 213 11.32 -5.06 -21.15
N GLN A 214 10.83 -4.32 -22.14
CA GLN A 214 10.74 -2.85 -22.07
C GLN A 214 9.76 -2.40 -20.96
N VAL A 215 8.63 -3.07 -20.81
CA VAL A 215 7.67 -2.80 -19.73
C VAL A 215 8.30 -3.13 -18.38
N GLN A 216 8.95 -4.29 -18.25
CA GLN A 216 9.63 -4.67 -17.02
C GLN A 216 10.73 -3.68 -16.62
N ASP A 217 11.51 -3.18 -17.57
CA ASP A 217 12.56 -2.17 -17.33
C ASP A 217 11.95 -0.84 -16.90
N THR A 218 10.83 -0.45 -17.51
CA THR A 218 10.06 0.74 -17.12
C THR A 218 9.56 0.62 -15.68
N ILE A 219 8.96 -0.52 -15.33
CA ILE A 219 8.49 -0.81 -13.97
C ILE A 219 9.66 -0.74 -12.96
N ARG A 220 10.81 -1.34 -13.27
CA ARG A 220 12.01 -1.26 -12.42
C ARG A 220 12.48 0.17 -12.20
N ALA A 221 12.55 0.96 -13.27
CA ALA A 221 12.98 2.35 -13.21
C ALA A 221 12.01 3.21 -12.39
N GLN A 222 10.70 3.03 -12.59
CA GLN A 222 9.69 3.75 -11.84
C GLN A 222 9.67 3.36 -10.36
N THR A 223 9.82 2.07 -10.04
CA THR A 223 9.90 1.59 -8.66
C THR A 223 11.12 2.18 -7.93
N LYS A 224 12.28 2.25 -8.60
CA LYS A 224 13.47 2.91 -8.04
C LYS A 224 13.24 4.39 -7.78
N ALA A 225 12.70 5.10 -8.76
CA ALA A 225 12.40 6.53 -8.62
C ALA A 225 11.42 6.82 -7.48
N LEU A 226 10.42 5.97 -7.27
CA LEU A 226 9.48 6.06 -6.15
C LEU A 226 10.14 5.80 -4.81
N ALA A 227 10.98 4.75 -4.70
CA ALA A 227 11.70 4.42 -3.49
C ALA A 227 12.63 5.55 -3.04
N ASP A 228 13.33 6.18 -4.01
CA ASP A 228 14.21 7.32 -3.76
C ASP A 228 13.43 8.57 -3.36
N ALA A 229 12.36 8.90 -4.08
CA ALA A 229 11.56 10.09 -3.83
C ALA A 229 10.80 10.05 -2.49
N LEU A 230 10.38 8.85 -2.06
CA LEU A 230 9.78 8.59 -0.75
C LEU A 230 10.83 8.37 0.35
N ASN A 231 12.11 8.38 0.00
CA ASN A 231 13.19 8.05 0.94
C ASN A 231 12.90 6.79 1.76
N VAL A 232 12.48 5.73 1.08
CA VAL A 232 12.14 4.45 1.70
C VAL A 232 13.35 3.85 2.39
N ILE A 233 13.17 3.33 3.58
CA ILE A 233 14.12 2.46 4.28
C ILE A 233 13.41 1.16 4.64
N GLY A 234 13.88 0.05 4.13
CA GLY A 234 13.24 -1.25 4.27
C GLY A 234 12.34 -1.60 3.08
N LEU A 235 11.17 -2.15 3.36
CA LEU A 235 10.25 -2.68 2.35
C LEU A 235 9.33 -1.63 1.72
N MET A 236 9.09 -1.82 0.44
CA MET A 236 8.09 -1.09 -0.32
C MET A 236 7.39 -2.05 -1.30
N ASN A 237 6.08 -1.93 -1.40
CA ASN A 237 5.29 -2.56 -2.45
C ASN A 237 4.73 -1.49 -3.38
N VAL A 238 4.79 -1.73 -4.67
CA VAL A 238 4.23 -0.84 -5.70
C VAL A 238 3.28 -1.64 -6.57
N GLN A 239 2.10 -1.11 -6.78
CA GLN A 239 1.10 -1.68 -7.66
C GLN A 239 1.00 -0.88 -8.96
N PHE A 240 1.11 -1.57 -10.07
CA PHE A 240 0.99 -1.01 -11.41
C PHE A 240 -0.14 -1.69 -12.19
N ALA A 241 -0.66 -1.00 -13.19
CA ALA A 241 -1.43 -1.60 -14.27
C ALA A 241 -0.69 -1.37 -15.59
N VAL A 242 -0.69 -2.38 -16.44
CA VAL A 242 -0.10 -2.31 -17.78
C VAL A 242 -1.20 -2.48 -18.81
N LYS A 243 -1.36 -1.47 -19.67
CA LYS A 243 -2.29 -1.49 -20.80
C LYS A 243 -1.61 -0.97 -22.05
N ASP A 244 -1.67 -1.72 -23.13
CA ASP A 244 -1.06 -1.33 -24.43
C ASP A 244 0.40 -0.89 -24.28
N GLU A 245 1.22 -1.68 -23.58
CA GLU A 245 2.64 -1.41 -23.25
C GLU A 245 2.86 -0.13 -22.40
N GLN A 246 1.80 0.50 -21.90
CA GLN A 246 1.87 1.66 -21.01
C GLN A 246 1.76 1.23 -19.57
N VAL A 247 2.66 1.75 -18.74
CA VAL A 247 2.69 1.49 -17.30
C VAL A 247 1.95 2.62 -16.57
N TYR A 248 0.97 2.24 -15.76
CA TYR A 248 0.21 3.15 -14.90
C TYR A 248 0.45 2.78 -13.45
N LEU A 249 0.83 3.76 -12.64
CA LEU A 249 0.96 3.59 -11.20
C LEU A 249 -0.41 3.61 -10.55
N LEU A 250 -0.73 2.58 -9.75
CA LEU A 250 -1.97 2.50 -8.99
C LEU A 250 -1.77 2.93 -7.54
N GLU A 251 -0.79 2.31 -6.85
CA GLU A 251 -0.59 2.50 -5.42
C GLU A 251 0.87 2.24 -5.02
N VAL A 252 1.33 2.92 -3.98
CA VAL A 252 2.62 2.66 -3.33
C VAL A 252 2.39 2.47 -1.84
N ASN A 253 2.93 1.39 -1.31
CA ASN A 253 2.88 1.04 0.10
C ASN A 253 4.30 0.93 0.65
N PRO A 254 4.82 1.91 1.42
CA PRO A 254 6.17 1.84 2.00
C PRO A 254 6.19 0.89 3.21
N ARG A 255 5.85 -0.35 2.99
CA ARG A 255 5.75 -1.45 3.96
C ARG A 255 5.84 -2.81 3.30
N GLY A 256 5.99 -3.85 4.11
CA GLY A 256 5.85 -5.23 3.65
C GLY A 256 4.44 -5.53 3.14
N SER A 257 4.36 -6.18 1.99
CA SER A 257 3.12 -6.64 1.37
C SER A 257 2.80 -8.08 1.76
N ARG A 258 1.61 -8.55 1.39
CA ARG A 258 1.22 -9.96 1.52
C ARG A 258 2.01 -10.87 0.57
N THR A 259 2.58 -10.32 -0.49
CA THR A 259 3.35 -11.05 -1.50
C THR A 259 4.79 -11.31 -1.07
N VAL A 260 5.32 -10.61 -0.06
CA VAL A 260 6.71 -10.79 0.43
C VAL A 260 7.04 -12.25 0.76
N PRO A 261 6.22 -13.05 1.46
CA PRO A 261 6.52 -14.45 1.71
C PRO A 261 6.57 -15.30 0.44
N PHE A 262 5.72 -15.01 -0.54
CA PHE A 262 5.72 -15.67 -1.83
C PHE A 262 7.01 -15.35 -2.61
N VAL A 263 7.35 -14.07 -2.74
CA VAL A 263 8.56 -13.61 -3.43
C VAL A 263 9.81 -14.20 -2.75
N ALA A 264 9.88 -14.16 -1.43
CA ALA A 264 11.00 -14.72 -0.68
C ALA A 264 11.21 -16.21 -0.97
N LYS A 265 10.13 -16.99 -0.99
CA LYS A 265 10.21 -18.44 -1.31
C LYS A 265 10.56 -18.69 -2.77
N ALA A 266 9.97 -17.96 -3.70
CA ALA A 266 10.20 -18.13 -5.13
C ALA A 266 11.61 -17.75 -5.56
N THR A 267 12.19 -16.69 -4.96
CA THR A 267 13.55 -16.22 -5.30
C THR A 267 14.64 -16.80 -4.42
N GLY A 268 14.31 -17.43 -3.30
CA GLY A 268 15.26 -17.93 -2.30
C GLY A 268 15.91 -16.84 -1.43
N ASN A 269 15.46 -15.58 -1.55
CA ASN A 269 15.96 -14.46 -0.78
C ASN A 269 15.11 -14.23 0.47
N PRO A 270 15.67 -14.18 1.69
CA PRO A 270 14.92 -13.95 2.93
C PRO A 270 14.57 -12.46 3.11
N ILE A 271 13.70 -11.95 2.25
CA ILE A 271 13.43 -10.51 2.04
C ILE A 271 13.02 -9.80 3.32
N ALA A 272 12.08 -10.36 4.10
CA ALA A 272 11.66 -9.76 5.36
C ALA A 272 12.80 -9.69 6.39
N LYS A 273 13.67 -10.71 6.42
CA LYS A 273 14.85 -10.74 7.31
C LYS A 273 15.91 -9.73 6.90
N ILE A 274 16.06 -9.49 5.60
CA ILE A 274 17.00 -8.47 5.07
C ILE A 274 16.48 -7.07 5.41
N ALA A 275 15.16 -6.87 5.39
CA ALA A 275 14.53 -5.58 5.65
C ALA A 275 14.51 -5.19 7.15
N ALA A 276 14.55 -6.17 8.05
CA ALA A 276 14.57 -5.95 9.51
C ALA A 276 15.98 -5.76 10.03
#